data_2fa2cc27817a9b4236b64698b6972aa4
#
_entry.id   2fa2cc27817a9b4236b64698b6972aa4
#
_cell.length_a   1.000
_cell.length_b   1.000
_cell.length_c   1.000
_cell.angle_alpha   90.00
_cell.angle_beta   90.00
_cell.angle_gamma   90.00
#
_symmetry.space_group_name_H-M   'P 1'
#
loop_
_entity.id
_entity.type
_entity.pdbx_description
1 polymer ?
#
loop_
_entity_poly.entity_id
_entity_poly.type
_entity_poly.pdbx_seq_one_letter_code
_entity_poly.pdbx_strand_id
1 'polypeptide(L)'
;MGVESVPGVSKVLDLFKTTPSAVMAPRNVTIIGSGNWGSAIARIVGRTTKNFPDDFNSTVRMWVFEETVDGEKLSEIINTRHENVKYLPGKKLPENVVAVPDLVESCDGANILIFVVPHQFVRKICHQLEGKLGSDVQAISLIKGIPAKPDPREEGLAAPYAEKLGGVKLISDEIKEILNIDVSVLMGANLAHEVANDDFCEATIGCKKKAQYGAILKRLFNGDNFRINVVEDAHTVELCGALKNIVACAAGFTDGLGYGDNTKAAVIRLGLMEITKFVEHYYPGSNLETFFESCGIADLITTCYGGRNRKVCEAFVKMGKPLEVVEKELLHGQSAQGPLTADEVYYMTEKSGLSEKFPLFTAVHRICKGEIPPQDLISHLRDHPEYSQPI
;
A
#
# COMPACT_ATOMS: atom_id res chain seq x y z
N MET A 1 -43.29 11.05 -60.49
CA MET A 1 -41.99 10.41 -60.29
C MET A 1 -41.87 10.06 -58.83
N GLY A 2 -42.03 8.78 -58.50
CA GLY A 2 -42.00 8.28 -57.13
C GLY A 2 -40.54 8.11 -56.68
N VAL A 3 -40.26 8.53 -55.50
CA VAL A 3 -38.97 8.28 -54.83
C VAL A 3 -39.07 6.94 -54.13
N GLU A 4 -38.41 5.92 -54.66
CA GLU A 4 -38.29 4.60 -54.03
C GLU A 4 -37.49 4.72 -52.71
N SER A 5 -38.06 4.23 -51.65
CA SER A 5 -37.42 4.09 -50.35
C SER A 5 -36.39 2.96 -50.39
N VAL A 6 -35.16 3.23 -50.09
CA VAL A 6 -34.08 2.25 -49.97
C VAL A 6 -34.26 1.41 -48.72
N PRO A 7 -34.45 0.08 -48.79
CA PRO A 7 -34.56 -0.78 -47.63
C PRO A 7 -33.14 -1.08 -47.07
N GLY A 8 -32.79 -0.49 -45.99
CA GLY A 8 -31.49 -0.77 -45.32
C GLY A 8 -31.15 0.14 -44.15
N VAL A 9 -31.74 1.32 -44.05
CA VAL A 9 -31.41 2.32 -43.05
C VAL A 9 -32.00 2.03 -41.65
N SER A 10 -33.11 1.28 -41.61
CA SER A 10 -33.82 0.94 -40.35
C SER A 10 -33.02 -0.08 -39.50
N LYS A 11 -32.24 -0.97 -40.08
CA LYS A 11 -31.49 -1.99 -39.33
C LYS A 11 -30.16 -1.49 -38.72
N VAL A 12 -29.64 -0.38 -39.19
CA VAL A 12 -28.39 0.20 -38.63
C VAL A 12 -28.64 1.03 -37.37
N LEU A 13 -29.84 1.61 -37.25
CA LEU A 13 -30.25 2.37 -36.05
C LEU A 13 -30.55 1.49 -34.84
N ASP A 14 -30.86 0.21 -35.00
CA ASP A 14 -31.10 -0.72 -33.90
C ASP A 14 -29.81 -1.29 -33.29
N LEU A 15 -28.64 -1.13 -33.97
CA LEU A 15 -27.32 -1.50 -33.48
C LEU A 15 -26.75 -0.49 -32.46
N PHE A 16 -27.36 0.69 -32.32
CA PHE A 16 -26.97 1.73 -31.36
C PHE A 16 -27.95 1.89 -30.20
N LYS A 17 -28.93 1.01 -30.07
CA LYS A 17 -29.67 0.88 -28.81
C LYS A 17 -28.72 0.21 -27.82
N THR A 18 -27.87 1.03 -27.15
CA THR A 18 -27.25 0.65 -25.89
C THR A 18 -28.37 0.19 -24.97
N THR A 19 -28.36 -1.11 -24.64
CA THR A 19 -29.15 -1.63 -23.52
C THR A 19 -28.93 -0.68 -22.35
N PRO A 20 -29.97 -0.20 -21.65
CA PRO A 20 -29.75 0.58 -20.45
C PRO A 20 -28.87 -0.26 -19.53
N SER A 21 -27.66 0.23 -19.27
CA SER A 21 -26.83 -0.34 -18.21
C SER A 21 -27.72 -0.36 -16.99
N ALA A 22 -27.95 -1.54 -16.42
CA ALA A 22 -28.70 -1.66 -15.17
C ALA A 22 -28.06 -0.66 -14.21
N VAL A 23 -28.82 0.34 -13.76
CA VAL A 23 -28.36 1.32 -12.79
C VAL A 23 -28.01 0.51 -11.55
N MET A 24 -26.72 0.27 -11.35
CA MET A 24 -26.26 -0.44 -10.16
C MET A 24 -26.56 0.44 -8.94
N ALA A 25 -27.04 -0.16 -7.86
CA ALA A 25 -27.28 0.58 -6.62
C ALA A 25 -25.97 1.23 -6.13
N PRO A 26 -26.05 2.42 -5.51
CA PRO A 26 -24.87 3.09 -4.94
C PRO A 26 -24.15 2.18 -3.95
N ARG A 27 -22.81 2.15 -4.02
CA ARG A 27 -21.97 1.25 -3.23
C ARG A 27 -21.71 1.80 -1.83
N ASN A 28 -21.76 0.92 -0.84
CA ASN A 28 -21.33 1.20 0.53
C ASN A 28 -19.81 1.04 0.63
N VAL A 29 -19.14 2.03 1.22
CA VAL A 29 -17.70 2.05 1.41
C VAL A 29 -17.37 1.96 2.89
N THR A 30 -16.47 1.03 3.24
CA THR A 30 -15.94 0.89 4.60
C THR A 30 -14.42 0.96 4.59
N ILE A 31 -13.86 1.78 5.48
CA ILE A 31 -12.43 1.89 5.73
C ILE A 31 -12.08 1.04 6.95
N ILE A 32 -11.19 0.07 6.79
CA ILE A 32 -10.72 -0.80 7.87
C ILE A 32 -9.37 -0.26 8.35
N GLY A 33 -9.42 0.53 9.42
CA GLY A 33 -8.28 1.15 10.06
C GLY A 33 -8.35 2.68 10.09
N SER A 34 -8.05 3.24 11.26
CA SER A 34 -8.14 4.66 11.57
C SER A 34 -6.80 5.30 11.92
N GLY A 35 -5.69 4.69 11.48
CA GLY A 35 -4.37 5.30 11.65
C GLY A 35 -4.22 6.60 10.85
N ASN A 36 -3.02 7.16 10.87
CA ASN A 36 -2.69 8.39 10.15
C ASN A 36 -3.11 8.32 8.67
N TRP A 37 -2.72 7.25 7.94
CA TRP A 37 -3.05 7.07 6.53
C TRP A 37 -4.55 6.79 6.31
N GLY A 38 -5.17 5.96 7.16
CA GLY A 38 -6.61 5.70 7.09
C GLY A 38 -7.45 6.97 7.26
N SER A 39 -7.05 7.86 8.17
CA SER A 39 -7.70 9.15 8.39
C SER A 39 -7.51 10.12 7.20
N ALA A 40 -6.32 10.14 6.58
CA ALA A 40 -6.10 10.94 5.37
C ALA A 40 -6.97 10.44 4.19
N ILE A 41 -7.06 9.12 4.00
CA ILE A 41 -7.93 8.50 2.98
C ILE A 41 -9.41 8.77 3.28
N ALA A 42 -9.83 8.74 4.54
CA ALA A 42 -11.21 9.05 4.92
C ALA A 42 -11.64 10.46 4.49
N ARG A 43 -10.71 11.43 4.47
CA ARG A 43 -10.98 12.77 3.95
C ARG A 43 -11.28 12.76 2.46
N ILE A 44 -10.52 12.02 1.66
CA ILE A 44 -10.73 11.89 0.20
C ILE A 44 -12.04 11.15 -0.06
N VAL A 45 -12.17 9.94 0.48
CA VAL A 45 -13.31 9.05 0.24
C VAL A 45 -14.62 9.69 0.72
N GLY A 46 -14.63 10.33 1.90
CA GLY A 46 -15.82 11.01 2.42
C GLY A 46 -16.27 12.18 1.54
N ARG A 47 -15.34 12.95 0.95
CA ARG A 47 -15.67 13.99 -0.03
C ARG A 47 -16.22 13.38 -1.32
N THR A 48 -15.56 12.35 -1.83
CA THR A 48 -15.94 11.71 -3.09
C THR A 48 -17.34 11.08 -3.01
N THR A 49 -17.67 10.38 -1.94
CA THR A 49 -18.98 9.74 -1.80
C THR A 49 -20.13 10.75 -1.74
N LYS A 50 -19.90 11.93 -1.21
CA LYS A 50 -20.87 13.05 -1.27
C LYS A 50 -21.04 13.61 -2.69
N ASN A 51 -19.95 13.67 -3.46
CA ASN A 51 -19.94 14.28 -4.79
C ASN A 51 -20.49 13.35 -5.88
N PHE A 52 -20.53 12.03 -5.65
CA PHE A 52 -20.97 11.02 -6.61
C PHE A 52 -22.05 10.10 -6.01
N PRO A 53 -23.25 10.63 -5.69
CA PRO A 53 -24.30 9.88 -5.02
C PRO A 53 -24.90 8.75 -5.87
N ASP A 54 -24.75 8.81 -7.20
CA ASP A 54 -25.19 7.74 -8.11
C ASP A 54 -24.28 6.51 -8.04
N ASP A 55 -23.03 6.69 -7.65
CA ASP A 55 -22.02 5.60 -7.55
C ASP A 55 -21.85 5.11 -6.12
N PHE A 56 -22.00 5.98 -5.13
CA PHE A 56 -21.69 5.70 -3.72
C PHE A 56 -22.77 6.20 -2.77
N ASN A 57 -23.05 5.41 -1.76
CA ASN A 57 -23.78 5.93 -0.61
C ASN A 57 -22.90 6.97 0.12
N SER A 58 -23.53 8.07 0.55
CA SER A 58 -22.78 9.19 1.14
C SER A 58 -22.04 8.81 2.42
N THR A 59 -22.62 7.95 3.26
CA THR A 59 -22.00 7.52 4.52
C THR A 59 -20.82 6.60 4.27
N VAL A 60 -19.67 6.94 4.86
CA VAL A 60 -18.45 6.12 4.87
C VAL A 60 -18.24 5.63 6.29
N ARG A 61 -18.30 4.33 6.51
CA ARG A 61 -17.95 3.75 7.80
C ARG A 61 -16.43 3.59 7.90
N MET A 62 -15.89 3.89 9.07
CA MET A 62 -14.47 3.69 9.37
C MET A 62 -14.34 2.85 10.64
N TRP A 63 -13.80 1.64 10.51
CA TRP A 63 -13.48 0.84 11.68
C TRP A 63 -12.35 1.49 12.46
N VAL A 64 -12.61 1.76 13.71
CA VAL A 64 -11.68 2.37 14.65
C VAL A 64 -11.35 1.35 15.75
N PHE A 65 -10.08 0.93 15.85
CA PHE A 65 -9.68 0.21 17.03
C PHE A 65 -9.85 1.13 18.25
N GLU A 66 -10.74 0.74 19.16
CA GLU A 66 -11.13 1.63 20.25
C GLU A 66 -9.99 1.89 21.22
N GLU A 67 -9.70 3.14 21.43
CA GLU A 67 -8.69 3.64 22.37
C GLU A 67 -9.27 4.82 23.12
N THR A 68 -8.71 5.09 24.31
CA THR A 68 -9.07 6.25 25.10
C THR A 68 -8.01 7.34 24.95
N VAL A 69 -8.44 8.55 24.61
CA VAL A 69 -7.61 9.75 24.49
C VAL A 69 -8.17 10.79 25.45
N ASP A 70 -7.38 11.23 26.42
CA ASP A 70 -7.78 12.21 27.45
C ASP A 70 -9.11 11.86 28.15
N GLY A 71 -9.38 10.57 28.36
CA GLY A 71 -10.58 10.07 29.05
C GLY A 71 -11.80 9.85 28.17
N GLU A 72 -11.75 10.19 26.87
CA GLU A 72 -12.84 10.00 25.91
C GLU A 72 -12.48 8.89 24.91
N LYS A 73 -13.48 8.15 24.42
CA LYS A 73 -13.28 7.14 23.38
C LYS A 73 -12.97 7.79 22.04
N LEU A 74 -11.96 7.25 21.33
CA LEU A 74 -11.55 7.81 20.05
C LEU A 74 -12.67 7.79 19.01
N SER A 75 -13.50 6.74 18.98
CA SER A 75 -14.67 6.66 18.09
C SER A 75 -15.69 7.78 18.38
N GLU A 76 -15.94 8.10 19.65
CA GLU A 76 -16.85 9.18 20.04
C GLU A 76 -16.27 10.56 19.66
N ILE A 77 -14.97 10.78 19.88
CA ILE A 77 -14.28 12.01 19.49
C ILE A 77 -14.41 12.22 17.96
N ILE A 78 -14.16 11.17 17.16
CA ILE A 78 -14.28 11.25 15.71
C ILE A 78 -15.73 11.60 15.30
N ASN A 79 -16.73 10.93 15.88
CA ASN A 79 -18.12 11.14 15.53
C ASN A 79 -18.69 12.50 15.95
N THR A 80 -18.17 13.09 17.03
CA THR A 80 -18.65 14.37 17.57
C THR A 80 -17.85 15.57 17.10
N ARG A 81 -16.53 15.41 16.99
CA ARG A 81 -15.61 16.52 16.63
C ARG A 81 -15.15 16.45 15.19
N HIS A 82 -15.44 15.34 14.48
CA HIS A 82 -14.98 15.06 13.11
C HIS A 82 -13.47 15.25 12.97
N GLU A 83 -12.71 14.69 13.91
CA GLU A 83 -11.26 14.79 13.94
C GLU A 83 -10.66 13.56 14.62
N ASN A 84 -9.63 12.99 14.00
CA ASN A 84 -8.82 11.97 14.66
C ASN A 84 -7.65 12.66 15.39
N VAL A 85 -7.91 13.06 16.62
CA VAL A 85 -6.96 13.85 17.43
C VAL A 85 -5.66 13.10 17.75
N LYS A 86 -5.67 11.76 17.70
CA LYS A 86 -4.51 10.92 17.99
C LYS A 86 -3.61 10.75 16.77
N TYR A 87 -4.18 10.45 15.62
CA TYR A 87 -3.43 10.01 14.45
C TYR A 87 -3.33 11.06 13.34
N LEU A 88 -4.24 12.05 13.31
CA LEU A 88 -4.24 13.13 12.33
C LEU A 88 -4.76 14.44 12.96
N PRO A 89 -4.08 14.94 14.02
CA PRO A 89 -4.53 16.13 14.73
C PRO A 89 -4.55 17.37 13.82
N GLY A 90 -5.54 18.26 14.05
CA GLY A 90 -5.71 19.50 13.31
C GLY A 90 -6.33 19.32 11.93
N LYS A 91 -6.76 18.12 11.54
CA LYS A 91 -7.38 17.86 10.24
C LYS A 91 -8.80 17.32 10.41
N LYS A 92 -9.77 18.09 9.94
CA LYS A 92 -11.19 17.67 9.99
C LYS A 92 -11.46 16.56 8.99
N LEU A 93 -12.20 15.56 9.45
CA LEU A 93 -12.82 14.55 8.61
C LEU A 93 -14.17 15.07 8.10
N PRO A 94 -14.62 14.67 6.91
CA PRO A 94 -15.99 14.94 6.46
C PRO A 94 -17.01 14.36 7.45
N GLU A 95 -18.10 15.07 7.71
CA GLU A 95 -19.14 14.68 8.65
C GLU A 95 -19.84 13.35 8.32
N ASN A 96 -19.77 12.91 7.06
CA ASN A 96 -20.32 11.63 6.61
C ASN A 96 -19.36 10.45 6.86
N VAL A 97 -18.18 10.67 7.41
CA VAL A 97 -17.30 9.61 7.91
C VAL A 97 -17.72 9.27 9.33
N VAL A 98 -18.17 8.03 9.52
CA VAL A 98 -18.70 7.53 10.80
C VAL A 98 -17.73 6.50 11.38
N ALA A 99 -17.19 6.78 12.55
CA ALA A 99 -16.34 5.86 13.28
C ALA A 99 -17.16 4.76 13.95
N VAL A 100 -16.81 3.51 13.69
CA VAL A 100 -17.48 2.31 14.23
C VAL A 100 -16.41 1.44 14.93
N PRO A 101 -16.53 1.18 16.24
CA PRO A 101 -15.52 0.40 16.96
C PRO A 101 -15.64 -1.11 16.74
N ASP A 102 -16.81 -1.62 16.38
CA ASP A 102 -16.99 -3.03 16.02
C ASP A 102 -16.65 -3.27 14.55
N LEU A 103 -15.73 -4.21 14.31
CA LEU A 103 -15.24 -4.51 12.97
C LEU A 103 -16.33 -5.09 12.07
N VAL A 104 -17.12 -6.01 12.58
CA VAL A 104 -18.16 -6.71 11.79
C VAL A 104 -19.30 -5.74 11.45
N GLU A 105 -19.73 -4.95 12.44
CA GLU A 105 -20.72 -3.90 12.25
C GLU A 105 -20.26 -2.87 11.20
N SER A 106 -19.00 -2.48 11.25
CA SER A 106 -18.44 -1.51 10.28
C SER A 106 -18.48 -2.01 8.84
N CYS A 107 -18.39 -3.34 8.64
CA CYS A 107 -18.37 -3.99 7.32
C CYS A 107 -19.76 -4.49 6.87
N ASP A 108 -20.80 -4.36 7.69
CA ASP A 108 -22.13 -4.84 7.34
C ASP A 108 -22.68 -4.11 6.10
N GLY A 109 -23.09 -4.87 5.09
CA GLY A 109 -23.58 -4.35 3.82
C GLY A 109 -22.56 -3.58 2.97
N ALA A 110 -21.26 -3.64 3.29
CA ALA A 110 -20.23 -3.01 2.49
C ALA A 110 -20.05 -3.68 1.13
N ASN A 111 -19.80 -2.87 0.08
CA ASN A 111 -19.44 -3.31 -1.27
C ASN A 111 -17.95 -3.08 -1.55
N ILE A 112 -17.35 -2.05 -0.92
CA ILE A 112 -15.94 -1.73 -1.07
C ILE A 112 -15.29 -1.67 0.32
N LEU A 113 -14.30 -2.53 0.57
CA LEU A 113 -13.49 -2.53 1.77
C LEU A 113 -12.11 -1.92 1.48
N ILE A 114 -11.73 -0.90 2.24
CA ILE A 114 -10.41 -0.23 2.13
C ILE A 114 -9.56 -0.65 3.32
N PHE A 115 -8.57 -1.53 3.10
CA PHE A 115 -7.68 -2.02 4.15
C PHE A 115 -6.52 -1.04 4.36
N VAL A 116 -6.43 -0.48 5.58
CA VAL A 116 -5.40 0.51 5.97
C VAL A 116 -4.89 0.22 7.39
N VAL A 117 -4.53 -1.01 7.65
CA VAL A 117 -4.03 -1.47 8.96
C VAL A 117 -2.56 -1.90 8.84
N PRO A 118 -1.79 -1.98 9.93
CA PRO A 118 -0.48 -2.61 9.90
C PRO A 118 -0.60 -4.09 9.48
N HIS A 119 0.32 -4.55 8.61
CA HIS A 119 0.19 -5.85 7.95
C HIS A 119 0.10 -7.04 8.91
N GLN A 120 0.73 -6.98 10.08
CA GLN A 120 0.67 -8.02 11.09
C GLN A 120 -0.74 -8.31 11.65
N PHE A 121 -1.70 -7.41 11.43
CA PHE A 121 -3.08 -7.58 11.90
C PHE A 121 -4.05 -8.08 10.81
N VAL A 122 -3.61 -8.11 9.55
CA VAL A 122 -4.47 -8.42 8.40
C VAL A 122 -5.15 -9.78 8.57
N ARG A 123 -4.38 -10.82 8.86
CA ARG A 123 -4.89 -12.18 9.01
C ARG A 123 -5.97 -12.29 10.08
N LYS A 124 -5.70 -11.72 11.27
CA LYS A 124 -6.67 -11.71 12.38
C LYS A 124 -7.96 -10.98 12.01
N ILE A 125 -7.84 -9.84 11.30
CA ILE A 125 -8.99 -9.05 10.84
C ILE A 125 -9.79 -9.83 9.82
N CYS A 126 -9.13 -10.44 8.82
CA CYS A 126 -9.80 -11.23 7.80
C CYS A 126 -10.56 -12.42 8.38
N HIS A 127 -9.98 -13.18 9.32
CA HIS A 127 -10.70 -14.28 9.98
C HIS A 127 -11.92 -13.82 10.79
N GLN A 128 -11.92 -12.60 11.33
CA GLN A 128 -13.10 -12.07 11.99
C GLN A 128 -14.23 -11.73 10.99
N LEU A 129 -13.90 -11.44 9.74
CA LEU A 129 -14.85 -11.10 8.66
C LEU A 129 -15.23 -12.30 7.80
N GLU A 130 -14.54 -13.43 7.94
CA GLU A 130 -14.79 -14.65 7.17
C GLU A 130 -16.25 -15.11 7.31
N GLY A 131 -16.91 -15.31 6.16
CA GLY A 131 -18.31 -15.71 6.12
C GLY A 131 -19.34 -14.65 6.54
N LYS A 132 -18.91 -13.40 6.81
CA LYS A 132 -19.80 -12.31 7.26
C LYS A 132 -20.02 -11.22 6.21
N LEU A 133 -19.32 -11.31 5.08
CA LEU A 133 -19.41 -10.34 3.99
C LEU A 133 -20.47 -10.76 2.98
N GLY A 134 -21.10 -9.78 2.32
CA GLY A 134 -22.01 -10.01 1.19
C GLY A 134 -21.29 -10.60 -0.04
N SER A 135 -22.06 -11.05 -1.02
CA SER A 135 -21.53 -11.65 -2.26
C SER A 135 -20.94 -10.63 -3.25
N ASP A 136 -21.32 -9.36 -3.14
CA ASP A 136 -20.85 -8.26 -4.04
C ASP A 136 -19.89 -7.34 -3.28
N VAL A 137 -18.78 -7.92 -2.80
CA VAL A 137 -17.74 -7.20 -2.07
C VAL A 137 -16.43 -7.31 -2.82
N GLN A 138 -15.76 -6.18 -2.96
CA GLN A 138 -14.36 -6.10 -3.38
C GLN A 138 -13.54 -5.36 -2.32
N ALA A 139 -12.25 -5.62 -2.28
CA ALA A 139 -11.34 -4.88 -1.41
C ALA A 139 -10.29 -4.10 -2.21
N ILE A 140 -9.75 -3.08 -1.56
CA ILE A 140 -8.51 -2.42 -1.97
C ILE A 140 -7.59 -2.31 -0.76
N SER A 141 -6.36 -2.81 -0.91
CA SER A 141 -5.33 -2.75 0.12
C SER A 141 -4.41 -1.56 -0.10
N LEU A 142 -4.23 -0.75 0.95
CA LEU A 142 -3.26 0.34 1.00
C LEU A 142 -2.08 -0.02 1.93
N ILE A 143 -1.93 -1.30 2.24
CA ILE A 143 -0.98 -1.82 3.21
C ILE A 143 0.35 -2.08 2.52
N LYS A 144 1.44 -1.62 3.15
CA LYS A 144 2.80 -1.79 2.64
C LYS A 144 3.53 -2.81 3.52
N GLY A 145 4.03 -3.89 2.91
CA GLY A 145 4.76 -4.96 3.60
C GLY A 145 4.67 -6.29 2.84
N ILE A 146 5.49 -7.23 3.23
CA ILE A 146 5.51 -8.60 2.71
C ILE A 146 5.50 -9.54 3.92
N PRO A 147 4.45 -10.29 4.17
CA PRO A 147 4.44 -11.30 5.23
C PRO A 147 5.23 -12.53 4.75
N ALA A 148 6.53 -12.58 5.02
CA ALA A 148 7.40 -13.66 4.55
C ALA A 148 7.70 -14.73 5.61
N LYS A 149 7.51 -14.42 6.90
CA LYS A 149 7.75 -15.36 7.99
C LYS A 149 6.45 -15.96 8.50
N PRO A 150 6.36 -17.28 8.68
CA PRO A 150 5.27 -17.87 9.45
C PRO A 150 5.28 -17.26 10.87
N ASP A 151 4.12 -16.89 11.40
CA ASP A 151 4.03 -16.55 12.82
C ASP A 151 4.39 -17.81 13.64
N PRO A 152 5.40 -17.77 14.52
CA PRO A 152 5.77 -18.92 15.34
C PRO A 152 4.62 -19.48 16.20
N ARG A 153 3.57 -18.69 16.40
CA ARG A 153 2.35 -19.09 17.14
C ARG A 153 1.36 -19.85 16.27
N GLU A 154 1.60 -19.96 14.97
CA GLU A 154 0.74 -20.59 13.98
C GLU A 154 1.35 -21.91 13.44
N GLU A 155 2.24 -22.56 14.18
CA GLU A 155 2.76 -23.88 13.87
C GLU A 155 1.60 -24.89 13.77
N GLY A 156 1.09 -25.07 12.55
CA GLY A 156 -0.02 -25.98 12.24
C GLY A 156 -0.99 -25.49 11.18
N LEU A 157 -1.05 -24.19 10.88
CA LEU A 157 -1.95 -23.61 9.89
C LEU A 157 -1.25 -23.04 8.65
N ALA A 158 0.07 -22.90 8.66
CA ALA A 158 0.83 -22.36 7.56
C ALA A 158 1.67 -23.43 6.90
N ALA A 159 1.43 -23.77 5.66
CA ALA A 159 2.52 -24.23 4.83
C ALA A 159 2.27 -24.48 3.34
N PRO A 160 1.08 -24.66 2.78
CA PRO A 160 1.01 -25.09 1.37
C PRO A 160 1.43 -24.01 0.37
N TYR A 161 1.39 -22.72 0.73
CA TYR A 161 1.62 -21.59 -0.22
C TYR A 161 3.04 -21.08 -0.27
N ALA A 162 3.72 -20.99 0.85
CA ALA A 162 5.12 -20.55 0.91
C ALA A 162 6.07 -21.46 0.10
N GLU A 163 5.73 -22.74 -0.04
CA GLU A 163 6.51 -23.68 -0.84
C GLU A 163 6.30 -23.56 -2.36
N LYS A 164 5.10 -23.16 -2.81
CA LYS A 164 4.77 -23.11 -4.24
C LYS A 164 5.38 -21.91 -4.99
N LEU A 165 5.65 -20.79 -4.30
CA LEU A 165 6.11 -19.54 -4.91
C LEU A 165 7.45 -19.05 -4.35
N GLY A 166 8.29 -19.93 -3.79
CA GLY A 166 9.56 -19.51 -3.18
C GLY A 166 9.39 -18.66 -1.92
N GLY A 167 8.19 -18.63 -1.32
CA GLY A 167 7.94 -17.99 -0.02
C GLY A 167 7.39 -16.57 -0.04
N VAL A 168 7.08 -16.00 -1.21
CA VAL A 168 6.46 -14.64 -1.27
C VAL A 168 4.95 -14.77 -1.32
N LYS A 169 4.27 -14.31 -0.27
CA LYS A 169 2.83 -14.12 -0.25
C LYS A 169 2.53 -12.63 -0.12
N LEU A 170 1.71 -12.09 -1.02
CA LEU A 170 1.27 -10.70 -0.94
C LEU A 170 0.12 -10.54 0.06
N ILE A 171 0.01 -9.37 0.65
CA ILE A 171 -1.10 -9.05 1.56
C ILE A 171 -2.43 -9.11 0.82
N SER A 172 -2.47 -8.64 -0.43
CA SER A 172 -3.65 -8.74 -1.28
C SER A 172 -4.08 -10.18 -1.55
N ASP A 173 -3.12 -11.10 -1.73
CA ASP A 173 -3.41 -12.52 -1.92
C ASP A 173 -3.90 -13.16 -0.60
N GLU A 174 -3.35 -12.77 0.55
CA GLU A 174 -3.82 -13.25 1.85
C GLU A 174 -5.27 -12.82 2.15
N ILE A 175 -5.60 -11.55 1.91
CA ILE A 175 -6.97 -11.05 2.04
C ILE A 175 -7.92 -11.81 1.12
N LYS A 176 -7.51 -11.99 -0.16
CA LYS A 176 -8.28 -12.71 -1.17
C LYS A 176 -8.58 -14.15 -0.78
N GLU A 177 -7.59 -14.85 -0.27
CA GLU A 177 -7.74 -16.26 0.12
C GLU A 177 -8.68 -16.44 1.31
N ILE A 178 -8.52 -15.62 2.37
CA ILE A 178 -9.34 -15.76 3.58
C ILE A 178 -10.78 -15.33 3.34
N LEU A 179 -10.96 -14.20 2.64
CA LEU A 179 -12.29 -13.61 2.45
C LEU A 179 -12.99 -14.06 1.16
N ASN A 180 -12.27 -14.73 0.24
CA ASN A 180 -12.77 -15.13 -1.08
C ASN A 180 -13.37 -13.97 -1.89
N ILE A 181 -12.70 -12.80 -1.87
CA ILE A 181 -13.10 -11.58 -2.59
C ILE A 181 -11.98 -11.11 -3.51
N ASP A 182 -12.32 -10.29 -4.52
CA ASP A 182 -11.30 -9.65 -5.35
C ASP A 182 -10.62 -8.50 -4.60
N VAL A 183 -9.30 -8.43 -4.73
CA VAL A 183 -8.49 -7.42 -4.05
C VAL A 183 -7.67 -6.63 -5.06
N SER A 184 -7.82 -5.32 -5.03
CA SER A 184 -6.96 -4.34 -5.69
C SER A 184 -5.98 -3.74 -4.70
N VAL A 185 -4.98 -3.00 -5.16
CA VAL A 185 -3.99 -2.35 -4.30
C VAL A 185 -3.81 -0.89 -4.70
N LEU A 186 -3.50 -0.01 -3.75
CA LEU A 186 -3.19 1.39 -4.02
C LEU A 186 -1.86 1.73 -3.34
N MET A 187 -0.88 2.14 -4.15
CA MET A 187 0.44 2.58 -3.70
C MET A 187 0.83 3.87 -4.40
N GLY A 188 1.72 4.64 -3.80
CA GLY A 188 2.21 5.89 -4.40
C GLY A 188 2.97 6.76 -3.43
N ALA A 189 3.48 7.87 -3.95
CA ALA A 189 4.17 8.92 -3.21
C ALA A 189 3.15 9.74 -2.38
N ASN A 190 2.73 9.19 -1.23
CA ASN A 190 1.62 9.69 -0.44
C ASN A 190 1.98 9.78 1.05
N LEU A 191 2.61 10.87 1.46
CA LEU A 191 2.81 11.15 2.88
C LEU A 191 1.47 11.63 3.48
N ALA A 192 0.98 10.92 4.49
CA ALA A 192 -0.38 11.13 5.00
C ALA A 192 -0.68 12.58 5.43
N HIS A 193 0.30 13.30 6.00
CA HIS A 193 0.13 14.69 6.41
C HIS A 193 0.03 15.64 5.21
N GLU A 194 0.76 15.39 4.11
CA GLU A 194 0.70 16.18 2.87
C GLU A 194 -0.64 15.94 2.17
N VAL A 195 -1.05 14.68 2.05
CA VAL A 195 -2.39 14.33 1.54
C VAL A 195 -3.51 14.98 2.36
N ALA A 196 -3.37 15.01 3.69
CA ALA A 196 -4.33 15.65 4.58
C ALA A 196 -4.28 17.21 4.52
N ASN A 197 -3.20 17.78 4.00
CA ASN A 197 -3.10 19.21 3.67
C ASN A 197 -3.75 19.56 2.32
N ASP A 198 -4.18 18.56 1.57
CA ASP A 198 -4.62 18.67 0.18
C ASP A 198 -3.47 19.11 -0.76
N ASP A 199 -2.21 18.76 -0.43
CA ASP A 199 -1.06 18.94 -1.32
C ASP A 199 -1.17 17.98 -2.52
N PHE A 200 -0.66 18.42 -3.68
CA PHE A 200 -0.71 17.61 -4.91
C PHE A 200 0.13 16.35 -4.77
N CYS A 201 -0.47 15.20 -5.08
CA CYS A 201 0.22 13.92 -5.14
C CYS A 201 -0.48 12.94 -6.09
N GLU A 202 0.19 11.83 -6.35
CA GLU A 202 -0.29 10.79 -7.26
C GLU A 202 -0.26 9.42 -6.57
N ALA A 203 -1.17 8.55 -7.00
CA ALA A 203 -1.13 7.15 -6.61
C ALA A 203 -1.48 6.24 -7.79
N THR A 204 -1.00 5.01 -7.72
CA THR A 204 -1.29 3.96 -8.70
C THR A 204 -2.17 2.90 -8.07
N ILE A 205 -3.30 2.60 -8.71
CA ILE A 205 -4.13 1.45 -8.36
C ILE A 205 -3.73 0.28 -9.26
N GLY A 206 -3.29 -0.81 -8.63
CA GLY A 206 -3.11 -2.11 -9.28
C GLY A 206 -4.42 -2.90 -9.17
N CYS A 207 -5.04 -3.20 -10.32
CA CYS A 207 -6.34 -3.86 -10.37
C CYS A 207 -6.36 -4.94 -11.45
N LYS A 208 -6.24 -6.21 -11.08
CA LYS A 208 -6.25 -7.35 -12.02
C LYS A 208 -7.54 -7.41 -12.87
N LYS A 209 -8.68 -7.02 -12.30
CA LYS A 209 -9.97 -6.91 -12.99
C LYS A 209 -10.29 -5.45 -13.36
N LYS A 210 -9.33 -4.77 -14.01
CA LYS A 210 -9.42 -3.35 -14.35
C LYS A 210 -10.69 -3.00 -15.12
N ALA A 211 -11.12 -3.84 -16.06
CA ALA A 211 -12.36 -3.62 -16.81
C ALA A 211 -13.61 -3.60 -15.91
N GLN A 212 -13.61 -4.37 -14.82
CA GLN A 212 -14.75 -4.48 -13.91
C GLN A 212 -14.72 -3.41 -12.80
N TYR A 213 -13.57 -3.18 -12.18
CA TYR A 213 -13.44 -2.37 -10.95
C TYR A 213 -12.62 -1.09 -11.13
N GLY A 214 -11.80 -1.00 -12.19
CA GLY A 214 -10.84 0.09 -12.34
C GLY A 214 -11.49 1.48 -12.36
N ALA A 215 -12.61 1.63 -13.08
CA ALA A 215 -13.30 2.91 -13.19
C ALA A 215 -13.89 3.38 -11.85
N ILE A 216 -14.53 2.49 -11.11
CA ILE A 216 -15.17 2.84 -9.84
C ILE A 216 -14.14 3.12 -8.74
N LEU A 217 -13.05 2.33 -8.68
CA LEU A 217 -11.95 2.58 -7.76
C LEU A 217 -11.22 3.88 -8.10
N LYS A 218 -10.96 4.14 -9.39
CA LYS A 218 -10.40 5.43 -9.79
C LYS A 218 -11.29 6.58 -9.32
N ARG A 219 -12.61 6.51 -9.57
CA ARG A 219 -13.55 7.56 -9.15
C ARG A 219 -13.55 7.77 -7.64
N LEU A 220 -13.45 6.68 -6.84
CA LEU A 220 -13.47 6.75 -5.39
C LEU A 220 -12.32 7.56 -4.80
N PHE A 221 -11.13 7.45 -5.40
CA PHE A 221 -9.91 8.09 -4.87
C PHE A 221 -9.47 9.33 -5.63
N ASN A 222 -9.80 9.47 -6.93
CA ASN A 222 -9.28 10.56 -7.74
C ASN A 222 -9.92 11.90 -7.39
N GLY A 223 -9.10 12.90 -7.17
CA GLY A 223 -9.46 14.29 -6.92
C GLY A 223 -8.49 15.26 -7.62
N ASP A 224 -8.68 16.55 -7.45
CA ASP A 224 -7.84 17.57 -8.10
C ASP A 224 -6.39 17.47 -7.65
N ASN A 225 -6.17 17.22 -6.35
CA ASN A 225 -4.85 17.12 -5.74
C ASN A 225 -4.43 15.68 -5.39
N PHE A 226 -5.26 14.67 -5.67
CA PHE A 226 -4.93 13.27 -5.51
C PHE A 226 -5.23 12.52 -6.82
N ARG A 227 -4.23 12.41 -7.68
CA ARG A 227 -4.40 11.88 -9.03
C ARG A 227 -4.16 10.39 -9.07
N ILE A 228 -5.06 9.66 -9.72
CA ILE A 228 -5.03 8.20 -9.78
C ILE A 228 -4.79 7.71 -11.20
N ASN A 229 -3.76 6.87 -11.37
CA ASN A 229 -3.64 5.97 -12.52
C ASN A 229 -4.03 4.54 -12.14
N VAL A 230 -4.56 3.76 -13.09
CA VAL A 230 -4.97 2.37 -12.86
C VAL A 230 -4.25 1.46 -13.85
N VAL A 231 -3.52 0.49 -13.32
CA VAL A 231 -2.82 -0.55 -14.08
C VAL A 231 -3.34 -1.94 -13.73
N GLU A 232 -3.15 -2.93 -14.60
CA GLU A 232 -3.55 -4.33 -14.31
C GLU A 232 -2.53 -5.06 -13.46
N ASP A 233 -1.27 -4.63 -13.48
CA ASP A 233 -0.14 -5.23 -12.78
C ASP A 233 -0.15 -4.94 -11.27
N ALA A 234 -1.12 -5.54 -10.57
CA ALA A 234 -1.33 -5.32 -9.14
C ALA A 234 -0.16 -5.82 -8.28
N HIS A 235 0.50 -6.90 -8.69
CA HIS A 235 1.61 -7.47 -7.92
C HIS A 235 2.80 -6.52 -7.88
N THR A 236 3.20 -5.96 -9.02
CA THR A 236 4.30 -4.98 -9.09
C THR A 236 3.97 -3.72 -8.28
N VAL A 237 2.74 -3.22 -8.36
CA VAL A 237 2.29 -2.07 -7.56
C VAL A 237 2.47 -2.33 -6.06
N GLU A 238 2.05 -3.48 -5.57
CA GLU A 238 2.15 -3.85 -4.15
C GLU A 238 3.60 -4.03 -3.70
N LEU A 239 4.40 -4.74 -4.50
CA LEU A 239 5.81 -5.01 -4.20
C LEU A 239 6.65 -3.73 -4.20
N CYS A 240 6.44 -2.82 -5.12
CA CYS A 240 7.09 -1.50 -5.10
C CYS A 240 6.84 -0.78 -3.78
N GLY A 241 5.58 -0.74 -3.32
CA GLY A 241 5.21 -0.10 -2.06
C GLY A 241 5.84 -0.74 -0.82
N ALA A 242 6.14 -2.03 -0.86
CA ALA A 242 6.81 -2.75 0.23
C ALA A 242 8.33 -2.58 0.19
N LEU A 243 8.96 -2.92 -0.94
CA LEU A 243 10.42 -3.03 -1.09
C LEU A 243 11.14 -1.67 -1.02
N LYS A 244 10.49 -0.58 -1.45
CA LYS A 244 11.07 0.76 -1.34
C LYS A 244 11.50 1.13 0.08
N ASN A 245 10.86 0.55 1.10
CA ASN A 245 11.17 0.84 2.50
C ASN A 245 12.57 0.36 2.88
N ILE A 246 13.08 -0.71 2.25
CA ILE A 246 14.45 -1.19 2.42
C ILE A 246 15.42 -0.16 1.86
N VAL A 247 15.15 0.33 0.66
CA VAL A 247 16.00 1.36 0.02
C VAL A 247 16.00 2.66 0.83
N ALA A 248 14.87 3.01 1.44
CA ALA A 248 14.79 4.16 2.33
C ALA A 248 15.67 4.02 3.58
N CYS A 249 15.83 2.80 4.12
CA CYS A 249 16.80 2.53 5.20
C CYS A 249 18.24 2.81 4.71
N ALA A 250 18.62 2.29 3.55
CA ALA A 250 19.93 2.54 2.96
C ALA A 250 20.19 4.03 2.71
N ALA A 251 19.20 4.76 2.20
CA ALA A 251 19.27 6.21 2.05
C ALA A 251 19.48 6.92 3.41
N GLY A 252 18.81 6.43 4.46
CA GLY A 252 19.00 6.93 5.83
C GLY A 252 20.41 6.67 6.36
N PHE A 253 20.99 5.49 6.13
CA PHE A 253 22.38 5.20 6.50
C PHE A 253 23.35 6.12 5.75
N THR A 254 23.10 6.36 4.45
CA THR A 254 23.88 7.28 3.63
C THR A 254 23.90 8.71 4.20
N ASP A 255 22.73 9.21 4.57
CA ASP A 255 22.55 10.54 5.20
C ASP A 255 23.26 10.58 6.57
N GLY A 256 23.10 9.54 7.38
CA GLY A 256 23.69 9.45 8.72
C GLY A 256 25.23 9.43 8.69
N LEU A 257 25.81 8.80 7.66
CA LEU A 257 27.25 8.75 7.43
C LEU A 257 27.82 10.03 6.82
N GLY A 258 26.97 10.99 6.42
CA GLY A 258 27.38 12.25 5.83
C GLY A 258 27.82 12.17 4.38
N TYR A 259 27.40 11.14 3.64
CA TYR A 259 27.63 11.06 2.19
C TYR A 259 26.77 12.11 1.44
N GLY A 260 27.25 12.55 0.28
CA GLY A 260 26.56 13.51 -0.56
C GLY A 260 25.47 12.91 -1.45
N ASP A 261 24.79 13.80 -2.18
CA ASP A 261 23.64 13.47 -3.05
C ASP A 261 23.97 12.44 -4.14
N ASN A 262 25.18 12.45 -4.70
CA ASN A 262 25.60 11.46 -5.70
C ASN A 262 25.57 10.04 -5.14
N THR A 263 26.05 9.83 -3.92
CA THR A 263 26.01 8.52 -3.27
C THR A 263 24.58 8.09 -2.98
N LYS A 264 23.75 9.01 -2.47
CA LYS A 264 22.33 8.75 -2.23
C LYS A 264 21.57 8.41 -3.51
N ALA A 265 21.83 9.13 -4.60
CA ALA A 265 21.25 8.83 -5.91
C ALA A 265 21.67 7.44 -6.44
N ALA A 266 22.94 7.05 -6.26
CA ALA A 266 23.43 5.73 -6.62
C ALA A 266 22.71 4.63 -5.80
N VAL A 267 22.54 4.81 -4.49
CA VAL A 267 21.80 3.89 -3.61
C VAL A 267 20.35 3.75 -4.07
N ILE A 268 19.68 4.86 -4.39
CA ILE A 268 18.28 4.84 -4.88
C ILE A 268 18.18 4.08 -6.21
N ARG A 269 19.10 4.35 -7.15
CA ARG A 269 19.13 3.65 -8.46
C ARG A 269 19.35 2.16 -8.29
N LEU A 270 20.36 1.75 -7.52
CA LEU A 270 20.65 0.34 -7.27
C LEU A 270 19.47 -0.34 -6.56
N GLY A 271 18.85 0.36 -5.61
CA GLY A 271 17.64 -0.11 -4.95
C GLY A 271 16.49 -0.34 -5.91
N LEU A 272 16.27 0.55 -6.88
CA LEU A 272 15.25 0.34 -7.93
C LEU A 272 15.56 -0.89 -8.78
N MET A 273 16.85 -1.11 -9.13
CA MET A 273 17.26 -2.28 -9.88
C MET A 273 17.04 -3.59 -9.10
N GLU A 274 17.32 -3.60 -7.79
CA GLU A 274 17.04 -4.76 -6.95
C GLU A 274 15.53 -4.99 -6.79
N ILE A 275 14.72 -3.94 -6.64
CA ILE A 275 13.25 -4.06 -6.65
C ILE A 275 12.78 -4.71 -7.95
N THR A 276 13.23 -4.22 -9.10
CA THR A 276 12.85 -4.76 -10.42
C THR A 276 13.22 -6.24 -10.55
N LYS A 277 14.47 -6.59 -10.21
CA LYS A 277 14.94 -7.98 -10.24
C LYS A 277 14.17 -8.89 -9.29
N PHE A 278 13.85 -8.40 -8.10
CA PHE A 278 13.07 -9.15 -7.12
C PHE A 278 11.67 -9.45 -7.66
N VAL A 279 11.00 -8.44 -8.20
CA VAL A 279 9.67 -8.58 -8.78
C VAL A 279 9.70 -9.55 -9.97
N GLU A 280 10.61 -9.39 -10.91
CA GLU A 280 10.75 -10.28 -12.06
C GLU A 280 10.99 -11.73 -11.66
N HIS A 281 11.77 -11.96 -10.60
CA HIS A 281 12.08 -13.31 -10.13
C HIS A 281 10.89 -14.00 -9.48
N TYR A 282 10.19 -13.32 -8.56
CA TYR A 282 9.11 -13.91 -7.77
C TYR A 282 7.74 -13.78 -8.43
N TYR A 283 7.55 -12.78 -9.30
CA TYR A 283 6.31 -12.52 -10.03
C TYR A 283 6.60 -12.27 -11.53
N PRO A 284 7.03 -13.31 -12.27
CA PRO A 284 7.39 -13.17 -13.68
C PRO A 284 6.21 -12.66 -14.50
N GLY A 285 6.50 -11.77 -15.45
CA GLY A 285 5.49 -11.11 -16.29
C GLY A 285 5.06 -9.74 -15.78
N SER A 286 5.82 -9.17 -14.83
CA SER A 286 5.68 -7.77 -14.42
C SER A 286 5.86 -6.83 -15.61
N ASN A 287 5.12 -5.70 -15.60
CA ASN A 287 5.27 -4.68 -16.62
C ASN A 287 6.31 -3.63 -16.17
N LEU A 288 7.37 -3.45 -16.98
CA LEU A 288 8.41 -2.45 -16.70
C LEU A 288 7.83 -1.03 -16.51
N GLU A 289 6.78 -0.67 -17.27
CA GLU A 289 6.14 0.63 -17.15
C GLU A 289 5.56 0.89 -15.75
N THR A 290 5.17 -0.17 -15.02
CA THR A 290 4.63 -0.04 -13.67
C THR A 290 5.67 0.54 -12.69
N PHE A 291 6.97 0.30 -12.89
CA PHE A 291 8.02 0.88 -12.06
C PHE A 291 8.20 2.39 -12.26
N PHE A 292 7.72 2.94 -13.38
CA PHE A 292 7.71 4.39 -13.65
C PHE A 292 6.44 5.09 -13.15
N GLU A 293 5.47 4.34 -12.67
CA GLU A 293 4.27 4.88 -12.03
C GLU A 293 4.58 5.48 -10.64
N SER A 294 3.57 6.14 -10.07
CA SER A 294 3.68 6.74 -8.73
C SER A 294 4.05 5.73 -7.65
N CYS A 295 3.60 4.49 -7.76
CA CYS A 295 3.93 3.40 -6.83
C CYS A 295 5.40 2.97 -6.88
N GLY A 296 6.07 3.17 -8.01
CA GLY A 296 7.48 2.82 -8.23
C GLY A 296 8.41 3.99 -7.93
N ILE A 297 8.88 4.66 -9.00
CA ILE A 297 9.94 5.67 -8.90
C ILE A 297 9.57 6.85 -7.99
N ALA A 298 8.33 7.36 -8.05
CA ALA A 298 7.96 8.53 -7.26
C ALA A 298 7.90 8.21 -5.77
N ASP A 299 7.29 7.09 -5.39
CA ASP A 299 7.20 6.65 -3.98
C ASP A 299 8.58 6.26 -3.42
N LEU A 300 9.47 5.70 -4.25
CA LEU A 300 10.85 5.43 -3.90
C LEU A 300 11.61 6.72 -3.57
N ILE A 301 11.54 7.73 -4.44
CA ILE A 301 12.16 9.03 -4.23
C ILE A 301 11.62 9.68 -2.96
N THR A 302 10.29 9.81 -2.84
CA THR A 302 9.65 10.46 -1.68
C THR A 302 10.04 9.78 -0.37
N THR A 303 10.08 8.45 -0.33
CA THR A 303 10.42 7.69 0.88
C THR A 303 11.89 7.84 1.26
N CYS A 304 12.80 7.92 0.27
CA CYS A 304 14.23 8.11 0.50
C CYS A 304 14.60 9.53 0.97
N TYR A 305 13.73 10.51 0.78
CA TYR A 305 13.94 11.88 1.25
C TYR A 305 13.13 12.23 2.51
N GLY A 306 11.84 11.92 2.55
CA GLY A 306 10.91 12.36 3.60
C GLY A 306 10.42 11.29 4.58
N GLY A 307 10.62 10.00 4.28
CA GLY A 307 10.01 8.87 4.96
C GLY A 307 10.53 8.58 6.37
N ARG A 308 9.70 7.90 7.18
CA ARG A 308 10.05 7.47 8.55
C ARG A 308 11.27 6.53 8.56
N ASN A 309 11.32 5.56 7.65
CA ASN A 309 12.43 4.61 7.54
C ASN A 309 13.77 5.33 7.37
N ARG A 310 13.83 6.30 6.45
CA ARG A 310 15.02 7.12 6.25
C ARG A 310 15.43 7.88 7.53
N LYS A 311 14.47 8.54 8.19
CA LYS A 311 14.73 9.34 9.41
C LYS A 311 15.25 8.49 10.57
N VAL A 312 14.66 7.33 10.79
CA VAL A 312 15.09 6.40 11.85
C VAL A 312 16.49 5.87 11.56
N CYS A 313 16.76 5.46 10.32
CA CYS A 313 18.07 4.92 9.95
C CYS A 313 19.17 5.99 9.94
N GLU A 314 18.87 7.24 9.57
CA GLU A 314 19.78 8.37 9.72
C GLU A 314 20.14 8.59 11.19
N ALA A 315 19.15 8.62 12.07
CA ALA A 315 19.34 8.81 13.50
C ALA A 315 20.08 7.63 14.14
N PHE A 316 19.80 6.40 13.71
CA PHE A 316 20.51 5.20 14.15
C PHE A 316 22.02 5.35 13.95
N VAL A 317 22.44 5.79 12.76
CA VAL A 317 23.86 6.02 12.46
C VAL A 317 24.45 7.15 13.31
N LYS A 318 23.73 8.28 13.40
CA LYS A 318 24.22 9.47 14.14
C LYS A 318 24.29 9.26 15.65
N MET A 319 23.34 8.53 16.21
CA MET A 319 23.24 8.31 17.66
C MET A 319 24.08 7.14 18.14
N GLY A 320 24.40 6.17 17.27
CA GLY A 320 25.12 4.95 17.64
C GLY A 320 24.37 4.06 18.65
N LYS A 321 23.05 4.23 18.77
CA LYS A 321 22.16 3.44 19.63
C LYS A 321 21.57 2.25 18.85
N PRO A 322 21.12 1.18 19.52
CA PRO A 322 20.37 0.11 18.88
C PRO A 322 19.14 0.66 18.13
N LEU A 323 18.84 0.10 16.96
CA LEU A 323 17.78 0.58 16.07
C LEU A 323 16.41 0.63 16.76
N GLU A 324 16.08 -0.37 17.56
CA GLU A 324 14.83 -0.45 18.32
C GLU A 324 14.67 0.69 19.35
N VAL A 325 15.78 1.13 19.94
CA VAL A 325 15.80 2.26 20.88
C VAL A 325 15.52 3.56 20.11
N VAL A 326 16.18 3.76 18.98
CA VAL A 326 16.00 4.93 18.12
C VAL A 326 14.57 5.01 17.58
N GLU A 327 14.04 3.88 17.14
CA GLU A 327 12.65 3.78 16.65
C GLU A 327 11.65 4.21 17.73
N LYS A 328 11.79 3.69 18.95
CA LYS A 328 10.93 4.03 20.08
C LYS A 328 11.01 5.51 20.46
N GLU A 329 12.20 6.09 20.45
CA GLU A 329 12.43 7.51 20.79
C GLU A 329 11.82 8.45 19.73
N LEU A 330 11.89 8.08 18.43
CA LEU A 330 11.50 9.00 17.34
C LEU A 330 10.07 8.83 16.85
N LEU A 331 9.50 7.64 16.95
CA LEU A 331 8.20 7.35 16.30
C LEU A 331 7.02 7.29 17.25
N HIS A 332 7.22 7.50 18.56
CA HIS A 332 6.13 7.60 19.55
C HIS A 332 5.08 6.48 19.42
N GLY A 333 5.53 5.23 19.29
CA GLY A 333 4.66 4.05 19.16
C GLY A 333 4.24 3.69 17.74
N GLN A 334 4.65 4.44 16.73
CA GLN A 334 4.59 4.01 15.33
C GLN A 334 5.82 3.17 14.98
N SER A 335 5.75 2.34 13.94
CA SER A 335 6.89 1.52 13.50
C SER A 335 7.47 1.95 12.16
N ALA A 336 8.78 1.71 11.98
CA ALA A 336 9.47 1.77 10.70
C ALA A 336 9.37 0.38 10.04
N GLN A 337 8.73 0.30 8.88
CA GLN A 337 8.51 -0.98 8.20
C GLN A 337 9.75 -1.48 7.45
N GLY A 338 10.72 -0.61 7.16
CA GLY A 338 11.90 -0.95 6.38
C GLY A 338 12.77 -2.05 6.97
N PRO A 339 13.16 -1.98 8.26
CA PRO A 339 13.95 -3.04 8.91
C PRO A 339 13.23 -4.39 8.92
N LEU A 340 11.92 -4.40 9.16
CA LEU A 340 11.11 -5.61 9.13
C LEU A 340 11.04 -6.20 7.72
N THR A 341 10.74 -5.37 6.71
CA THR A 341 10.70 -5.80 5.30
C THR A 341 12.07 -6.31 4.84
N ALA A 342 13.17 -5.70 5.29
CA ALA A 342 14.52 -6.18 4.99
C ALA A 342 14.78 -7.58 5.58
N ASP A 343 14.30 -7.82 6.79
CA ASP A 343 14.41 -9.13 7.45
C ASP A 343 13.59 -10.22 6.70
N GLU A 344 12.39 -9.88 6.29
CA GLU A 344 11.51 -10.77 5.52
C GLU A 344 12.10 -11.10 4.14
N VAL A 345 12.56 -10.09 3.41
CA VAL A 345 13.19 -10.25 2.10
C VAL A 345 14.49 -11.04 2.20
N TYR A 346 15.33 -10.77 3.19
CA TYR A 346 16.56 -11.53 3.41
C TYR A 346 16.27 -13.01 3.67
N TYR A 347 15.30 -13.31 4.54
CA TYR A 347 14.89 -14.69 4.81
C TYR A 347 14.48 -15.43 3.53
N MET A 348 13.73 -14.78 2.64
CA MET A 348 13.30 -15.35 1.37
C MET A 348 14.45 -15.58 0.40
N THR A 349 15.30 -14.57 0.22
CA THR A 349 16.45 -14.64 -0.71
C THR A 349 17.50 -15.63 -0.22
N GLU A 350 17.72 -15.74 1.09
CA GLU A 350 18.61 -16.72 1.70
C GLU A 350 18.10 -18.15 1.45
N LYS A 351 16.84 -18.43 1.73
CA LYS A 351 16.22 -19.74 1.45
C LYS A 351 16.31 -20.15 -0.01
N SER A 352 16.25 -19.17 -0.92
CA SER A 352 16.33 -19.41 -2.36
C SER A 352 17.77 -19.43 -2.90
N GLY A 353 18.79 -19.19 -2.06
CA GLY A 353 20.18 -19.08 -2.47
C GLY A 353 20.46 -17.87 -3.35
N LEU A 354 19.72 -16.76 -3.17
CA LEU A 354 19.74 -15.59 -4.03
C LEU A 354 20.27 -14.33 -3.35
N SER A 355 20.69 -14.39 -2.07
CA SER A 355 21.11 -13.23 -1.28
C SER A 355 22.20 -12.39 -1.98
N GLU A 356 23.12 -13.06 -2.70
CA GLU A 356 24.18 -12.39 -3.45
C GLU A 356 23.68 -11.58 -4.66
N LYS A 357 22.46 -11.86 -5.16
CA LYS A 357 21.84 -11.08 -6.24
C LYS A 357 21.21 -9.79 -5.75
N PHE A 358 21.06 -9.64 -4.43
CA PHE A 358 20.44 -8.50 -3.77
C PHE A 358 21.36 -7.89 -2.69
N PRO A 359 22.55 -7.39 -3.07
CA PRO A 359 23.54 -6.93 -2.11
C PRO A 359 23.08 -5.73 -1.28
N LEU A 360 22.28 -4.81 -1.84
CA LEU A 360 21.72 -3.68 -1.10
C LEU A 360 20.73 -4.15 -0.02
N PHE A 361 19.79 -5.01 -0.38
CA PHE A 361 18.79 -5.54 0.56
C PHE A 361 19.47 -6.35 1.66
N THR A 362 20.44 -7.18 1.29
CA THR A 362 21.26 -7.98 2.22
C THR A 362 22.05 -7.09 3.18
N ALA A 363 22.71 -6.04 2.67
CA ALA A 363 23.47 -5.11 3.51
C ALA A 363 22.54 -4.37 4.48
N VAL A 364 21.38 -3.90 4.03
CA VAL A 364 20.40 -3.22 4.91
C VAL A 364 19.96 -4.14 6.04
N HIS A 365 19.61 -5.40 5.73
CA HIS A 365 19.24 -6.39 6.74
C HIS A 365 20.34 -6.56 7.78
N ARG A 366 21.58 -6.84 7.35
CA ARG A 366 22.73 -7.09 8.22
C ARG A 366 23.09 -5.89 9.08
N ILE A 367 22.98 -4.67 8.55
CA ILE A 367 23.18 -3.42 9.31
C ILE A 367 22.08 -3.27 10.37
N CYS A 368 20.83 -3.50 10.02
CA CYS A 368 19.71 -3.41 10.98
C CYS A 368 19.82 -4.44 12.12
N LYS A 369 20.43 -5.62 11.85
CA LYS A 369 20.71 -6.66 12.86
C LYS A 369 22.01 -6.41 13.66
N GLY A 370 22.81 -5.41 13.27
CA GLY A 370 24.09 -5.15 13.90
C GLY A 370 25.18 -6.15 13.55
N GLU A 371 25.02 -6.93 12.49
CA GLU A 371 25.99 -7.92 12.01
C GLU A 371 27.15 -7.25 11.28
N ILE A 372 26.91 -6.13 10.60
CA ILE A 372 27.90 -5.29 9.97
C ILE A 372 27.65 -3.82 10.34
N PRO A 373 28.71 -2.98 10.40
CA PRO A 373 28.52 -1.56 10.68
C PRO A 373 27.95 -0.81 9.46
N PRO A 374 27.23 0.33 9.66
CA PRO A 374 26.69 1.12 8.55
C PRO A 374 27.72 1.56 7.51
N GLN A 375 28.98 1.76 7.92
CA GLN A 375 30.11 2.15 7.07
C GLN A 375 30.37 1.14 5.93
N ASP A 376 30.00 -0.12 6.13
CA ASP A 376 30.22 -1.17 5.15
C ASP A 376 29.17 -1.14 4.01
N LEU A 377 28.11 -0.34 4.11
CA LEU A 377 27.08 -0.25 3.07
C LEU A 377 27.71 -0.02 1.68
N ILE A 378 28.57 0.98 1.56
CA ILE A 378 29.13 1.37 0.25
C ILE A 378 30.11 0.32 -0.30
N SER A 379 30.84 -0.39 0.58
CA SER A 379 31.73 -1.48 0.12
C SER A 379 30.93 -2.62 -0.53
N HIS A 380 29.74 -2.96 0.02
CA HIS A 380 28.85 -3.95 -0.55
C HIS A 380 28.23 -3.53 -1.89
N LEU A 381 28.18 -2.22 -2.18
CA LEU A 381 27.64 -1.69 -3.43
C LEU A 381 28.67 -1.51 -4.53
N ARG A 382 29.98 -1.52 -4.22
CA ARG A 382 31.05 -1.34 -5.24
C ARG A 382 31.07 -2.47 -6.26
N ASP A 383 30.84 -3.68 -5.80
CA ASP A 383 30.85 -4.90 -6.63
C ASP A 383 29.42 -5.35 -6.97
N HIS A 384 28.47 -4.41 -7.00
CA HIS A 384 27.08 -4.73 -7.31
C HIS A 384 26.94 -5.38 -8.69
N PRO A 385 26.12 -6.46 -8.85
CA PRO A 385 25.97 -7.20 -10.11
C PRO A 385 25.62 -6.33 -11.32
N GLU A 386 25.00 -5.17 -11.11
CA GLU A 386 24.71 -4.18 -12.16
C GLU A 386 25.96 -3.64 -12.88
N TYR A 387 27.13 -3.67 -12.22
CA TYR A 387 28.38 -3.20 -12.81
C TYR A 387 29.16 -4.32 -13.55
N SER A 388 28.76 -5.57 -13.32
CA SER A 388 29.42 -6.75 -13.88
C SER A 388 28.74 -7.29 -15.14
N GLN A 389 27.71 -6.63 -15.66
CA GLN A 389 27.06 -7.06 -16.90
C GLN A 389 27.98 -6.83 -18.08
N PRO A 390 28.19 -7.84 -18.96
CA PRO A 390 28.97 -7.65 -20.19
C PRO A 390 28.28 -6.60 -21.08
N ILE A 391 29.09 -5.69 -21.62
CA ILE A 391 28.70 -4.66 -22.58
C ILE A 391 28.27 -5.32 -23.87
#